data_fcb3b8f7726c27679b8de64399897810
#
_entry.id   fcb3b8f7726c27679b8de64399897810
#
_cell.length_a   1.000
_cell.length_b   1.000
_cell.length_c   1.000
_cell.angle_alpha   90.00
_cell.angle_beta   90.00
_cell.angle_gamma   90.00
#
_symmetry.space_group_name_H-M   'P 1'
#
loop_
_entity.id
_entity.type
_entity.pdbx_description
1 polymer ?
#
loop_
_entity_poly.entity_id
_entity_poly.type
_entity_poly.pdbx_seq_one_letter_code
_entity_poly.pdbx_strand_id
1 'polypeptide(L)'
;MDFFEQMEARIPHGEVRTRFAPSPTGYMHVGNLRTALYTWLIARRHHGKFILRIEDTDQGRLVEGAVDVIYKTMAECGLDHDEGPDVGGPVGPYIQSERRELFGKYAKLLCEKGGAYYCFCQKSDEDESEAAPGEIKKHVCACRDLPLAEAKKRVEAGEPFVIRQRIPH
;
A
#
# COMPACT_ATOMS: atom_id res chain seq x y z
N MET A 1 20.09 21.89 -19.02
CA MET A 1 19.54 21.11 -17.91
C MET A 1 19.57 19.67 -18.34
N ASP A 2 20.34 18.84 -17.67
CA ASP A 2 20.41 17.42 -18.00
C ASP A 2 19.15 16.67 -17.50
N PHE A 3 19.05 15.38 -17.78
CA PHE A 3 17.89 14.57 -17.38
C PHE A 3 17.69 14.58 -15.84
N PHE A 4 18.76 14.51 -15.06
CA PHE A 4 18.68 14.49 -13.60
C PHE A 4 18.25 15.84 -13.02
N GLU A 5 18.75 16.94 -13.56
CA GLU A 5 18.31 18.30 -13.19
C GLU A 5 16.83 18.53 -13.49
N GLN A 6 16.33 17.98 -14.63
CA GLN A 6 14.91 18.05 -14.97
C GLN A 6 14.03 17.22 -14.01
N MET A 7 14.52 16.07 -13.57
CA MET A 7 13.81 15.23 -12.60
C MET A 7 13.82 15.87 -11.20
N GLU A 8 14.95 16.45 -10.78
CA GLU A 8 15.07 17.18 -9.51
C GLU A 8 14.10 18.36 -9.44
N ALA A 9 13.96 19.11 -10.53
CA ALA A 9 13.04 20.25 -10.62
C ALA A 9 11.54 19.84 -10.50
N ARG A 10 11.22 18.55 -10.65
CA ARG A 10 9.87 18.02 -10.45
C ARG A 10 9.56 17.65 -9.00
N ILE A 11 10.57 17.59 -8.15
CA ILE A 11 10.37 17.32 -6.71
C ILE A 11 9.63 18.53 -6.13
N PRO A 12 8.49 18.35 -5.45
CA PRO A 12 7.76 19.46 -4.87
C PRO A 12 8.65 20.27 -3.91
N HIS A 13 8.63 21.57 -4.03
CA HIS A 13 9.29 22.46 -3.07
C HIS A 13 8.51 22.40 -1.75
N GLY A 14 9.04 21.67 -0.79
CA GLY A 14 8.42 21.43 0.51
C GLY A 14 9.22 20.41 1.30
N GLU A 15 8.73 20.02 2.45
CA GLU A 15 9.34 18.98 3.26
C GLU A 15 9.31 17.64 2.52
N VAL A 16 10.47 17.12 2.16
CA VAL A 16 10.59 15.79 1.56
C VAL A 16 10.30 14.74 2.62
N ARG A 17 9.33 13.88 2.33
CA ARG A 17 8.93 12.80 3.21
C ARG A 17 9.02 11.49 2.45
N THR A 18 9.92 10.63 2.83
CA THR A 18 10.10 9.31 2.22
C THR A 18 9.65 8.22 3.18
N ARG A 19 9.32 7.05 2.66
CA ARG A 19 8.83 5.95 3.47
C ARG A 19 9.46 4.62 3.06
N PHE A 20 9.93 3.89 4.04
CA PHE A 20 10.19 2.47 3.96
C PHE A 20 9.01 1.70 4.56
N ALA A 21 8.53 0.67 3.88
CA ALA A 21 7.31 -0.05 4.25
C ALA A 21 7.53 -1.57 4.19
N PRO A 22 8.30 -2.14 5.12
CA PRO A 22 8.56 -3.57 5.15
C PRO A 22 7.34 -4.35 5.67
N SER A 23 7.13 -5.56 5.10
CA SER A 23 6.20 -6.53 5.67
C SER A 23 6.94 -7.42 6.67
N PRO A 24 6.37 -7.67 7.87
CA PRO A 24 7.01 -8.47 8.91
C PRO A 24 6.80 -9.99 8.65
N THR A 25 7.31 -10.46 7.52
CA THR A 25 7.16 -11.85 7.03
C THR A 25 8.41 -12.69 7.23
N GLY A 26 9.35 -12.24 8.06
CA GLY A 26 10.60 -12.91 8.38
C GLY A 26 11.79 -11.96 8.37
N TYR A 27 12.98 -12.50 8.02
CA TYR A 27 14.20 -11.71 7.99
C TYR A 27 14.22 -10.70 6.83
N MET A 28 14.79 -9.52 7.13
CA MET A 28 15.11 -8.57 6.06
C MET A 28 16.25 -9.12 5.20
N HIS A 29 16.03 -9.12 3.87
CA HIS A 29 17.10 -9.43 2.93
C HIS A 29 17.71 -8.13 2.36
N VAL A 30 18.88 -8.25 1.72
CA VAL A 30 19.63 -7.11 1.17
C VAL A 30 18.81 -6.24 0.21
N GLY A 31 17.83 -6.81 -0.51
CA GLY A 31 16.94 -6.05 -1.39
C GLY A 31 16.03 -5.08 -0.63
N ASN A 32 15.48 -5.50 0.52
CA ASN A 32 14.69 -4.63 1.39
C ASN A 32 15.56 -3.51 1.96
N LEU A 33 16.76 -3.88 2.46
CA LEU A 33 17.71 -2.93 3.03
C LEU A 33 18.15 -1.88 2.01
N ARG A 34 18.41 -2.30 0.74
CA ARG A 34 18.72 -1.37 -0.35
C ARG A 34 17.61 -0.35 -0.57
N THR A 35 16.34 -0.80 -0.54
CA THR A 35 15.20 0.11 -0.69
C THR A 35 15.11 1.09 0.47
N ALA A 36 15.33 0.62 1.71
CA ALA A 36 15.39 1.48 2.89
C ALA A 36 16.51 2.53 2.75
N LEU A 37 17.71 2.11 2.34
CA LEU A 37 18.86 2.99 2.16
C LEU A 37 18.57 4.10 1.14
N TYR A 38 18.00 3.80 -0.03
CA TYR A 38 17.71 4.82 -1.03
C TYR A 38 16.69 5.84 -0.54
N THR A 39 15.64 5.38 0.10
CA THR A 39 14.62 6.29 0.64
C THR A 39 15.16 7.13 1.80
N TRP A 40 16.01 6.56 2.65
CA TRP A 40 16.73 7.27 3.71
C TRP A 40 17.66 8.34 3.15
N LEU A 41 18.50 8.01 2.15
CA LEU A 41 19.41 8.94 1.49
C LEU A 41 18.68 10.14 0.88
N ILE A 42 17.54 9.92 0.22
CA ILE A 42 16.72 10.99 -0.33
C ILE A 42 16.21 11.91 0.79
N ALA A 43 15.67 11.34 1.87
CA ALA A 43 15.22 12.14 3.01
C ALA A 43 16.35 12.98 3.59
N ARG A 44 17.51 12.36 3.87
CA ARG A 44 18.67 13.05 4.47
C ARG A 44 19.28 14.09 3.53
N ARG A 45 19.36 13.81 2.22
CA ARG A 45 19.85 14.76 1.19
C ARG A 45 19.04 16.06 1.16
N HIS A 46 17.72 15.96 1.39
CA HIS A 46 16.80 17.10 1.35
C HIS A 46 16.42 17.62 2.74
N HIS A 47 17.12 17.23 3.80
CA HIS A 47 16.78 17.56 5.19
C HIS A 47 15.33 17.25 5.57
N GLY A 48 14.76 16.20 4.94
CA GLY A 48 13.39 15.75 5.09
C GLY A 48 13.22 14.69 6.16
N LYS A 49 12.06 14.02 6.14
CA LYS A 49 11.69 12.97 7.08
C LYS A 49 11.73 11.60 6.44
N PHE A 50 12.33 10.65 7.14
CA PHE A 50 12.29 9.23 6.80
C PHE A 50 11.31 8.49 7.71
N ILE A 51 10.34 7.82 7.13
CA ILE A 51 9.20 7.20 7.82
C ILE A 51 9.31 5.69 7.73
N LEU A 52 9.17 5.00 8.85
CA LEU A 52 8.97 3.56 8.89
C LEU A 52 7.47 3.24 9.04
N ARG A 53 6.90 2.44 8.14
CA ARG A 53 5.54 1.91 8.28
C ARG A 53 5.52 0.40 8.10
N ILE A 54 5.04 -0.31 9.10
CA ILE A 54 4.93 -1.77 9.06
C ILE A 54 3.71 -2.17 8.22
N GLU A 55 3.94 -2.99 7.21
CA GLU A 55 2.91 -3.49 6.29
C GLU A 55 2.50 -4.92 6.69
N ASP A 56 1.66 -5.01 7.69
CA ASP A 56 1.21 -6.26 8.34
C ASP A 56 -0.15 -6.77 7.82
N THR A 57 -0.55 -6.39 6.62
CA THR A 57 -1.88 -6.71 6.07
C THR A 57 -2.09 -8.18 5.75
N ASP A 58 -1.03 -8.91 5.42
CA ASP A 58 -1.06 -10.36 5.18
C ASP A 58 -0.84 -11.12 6.49
N GLN A 59 -1.93 -11.28 7.24
CA GLN A 59 -1.92 -11.93 8.56
C GLN A 59 -1.45 -13.39 8.52
N GLY A 60 -1.61 -14.09 7.39
CA GLY A 60 -1.21 -15.49 7.22
C GLY A 60 0.30 -15.67 7.08
N ARG A 61 1.05 -14.60 6.78
CA ARG A 61 2.50 -14.64 6.63
C ARG A 61 3.26 -13.87 7.72
N LEU A 62 2.57 -13.39 8.74
CA LEU A 62 3.23 -12.72 9.86
C LEU A 62 4.13 -13.70 10.62
N VAL A 63 5.34 -13.27 10.93
CA VAL A 63 6.29 -14.02 11.73
C VAL A 63 6.52 -13.28 13.04
N GLU A 64 6.36 -13.98 14.14
CA GLU A 64 6.61 -13.44 15.48
C GLU A 64 8.07 -12.94 15.59
N GLY A 65 8.26 -11.76 16.16
CA GLY A 65 9.59 -11.13 16.28
C GLY A 65 10.13 -10.48 15.00
N ALA A 66 9.46 -10.62 13.85
CA ALA A 66 9.97 -10.04 12.60
C ALA A 66 10.03 -8.50 12.63
N VAL A 67 9.15 -7.85 13.38
CA VAL A 67 9.19 -6.38 13.57
C VAL A 67 10.46 -5.97 14.32
N ASP A 68 10.84 -6.71 15.37
CA ASP A 68 12.07 -6.43 16.12
C ASP A 68 13.32 -6.62 15.24
N VAL A 69 13.29 -7.62 14.34
CA VAL A 69 14.35 -7.82 13.35
C VAL A 69 14.47 -6.63 12.42
N ILE A 70 13.35 -6.05 11.99
CA ILE A 70 13.36 -4.84 11.16
C ILE A 70 14.02 -3.68 11.91
N TYR A 71 13.60 -3.38 13.14
CA TYR A 71 14.19 -2.31 13.95
C TYR A 71 15.68 -2.53 14.17
N LYS A 72 16.07 -3.73 14.58
CA LYS A 72 17.47 -4.08 14.83
C LYS A 72 18.33 -3.92 13.58
N THR A 73 17.87 -4.44 12.44
CA THR A 73 18.61 -4.36 11.18
C THR A 73 18.78 -2.90 10.73
N MET A 74 17.74 -2.08 10.85
CA MET A 74 17.83 -0.66 10.52
C MET A 74 18.80 0.08 11.43
N ALA A 75 18.75 -0.17 12.74
CA ALA A 75 19.65 0.43 13.71
C ALA A 75 21.11 0.03 13.46
N GLU A 76 21.39 -1.25 13.20
CA GLU A 76 22.74 -1.74 12.89
C GLU A 76 23.31 -1.13 11.59
N CYS A 77 22.43 -0.77 10.64
CA CYS A 77 22.83 -0.11 9.39
C CYS A 77 22.83 1.42 9.48
N GLY A 78 22.52 2.01 10.63
CA GLY A 78 22.47 3.47 10.81
C GLY A 78 21.33 4.15 10.05
N LEU A 79 20.25 3.44 9.73
CA LEU A 79 19.07 3.95 9.02
C LEU A 79 17.99 4.37 10.03
N ASP A 80 18.29 5.38 10.82
CA ASP A 80 17.38 5.98 11.80
C ASP A 80 16.17 6.62 11.12
N HIS A 81 14.95 6.35 11.64
CA HIS A 81 13.71 6.93 11.13
C HIS A 81 13.19 8.04 12.06
N ASP A 82 12.56 9.03 11.44
CA ASP A 82 12.01 10.21 12.16
C ASP A 82 10.57 9.98 12.62
N GLU A 83 9.85 9.07 11.95
CA GLU A 83 8.47 8.71 12.25
C GLU A 83 8.28 7.20 12.09
N GLY A 84 7.49 6.61 12.95
CA GLY A 84 7.24 5.17 12.94
C GLY A 84 6.36 4.70 14.09
N PRO A 85 6.08 3.37 14.17
CA PRO A 85 5.23 2.84 15.24
C PRO A 85 5.78 3.07 16.66
N ASP A 86 7.10 3.09 16.80
CA ASP A 86 7.82 3.23 18.06
C ASP A 86 8.08 4.68 18.47
N VAL A 87 8.32 5.58 17.49
CA VAL A 87 8.63 6.99 17.74
C VAL A 87 7.43 7.91 17.54
N GLY A 88 6.35 7.41 16.91
CA GLY A 88 5.16 8.21 16.60
C GLY A 88 5.36 9.16 15.43
N GLY A 89 4.53 10.20 15.37
CA GLY A 89 4.57 11.25 14.35
C GLY A 89 3.18 11.78 14.00
N PRO A 90 3.08 12.82 13.13
CA PRO A 90 1.85 13.56 12.89
C PRO A 90 0.85 12.87 11.97
N VAL A 91 1.24 11.80 11.26
CA VAL A 91 0.42 11.14 10.22
C VAL A 91 0.18 9.65 10.48
N GLY A 92 0.28 9.24 11.75
CA GLY A 92 -0.06 7.87 12.18
C GLY A 92 -1.49 7.44 11.82
N PRO A 93 -1.85 6.20 12.12
CA PRO A 93 -0.98 5.13 12.63
C PRO A 93 0.04 4.64 11.59
N TYR A 94 1.16 4.07 12.11
CA TYR A 94 2.29 3.59 11.28
C TYR A 94 2.33 2.06 11.17
N ILE A 95 1.27 1.39 11.59
CA ILE A 95 1.00 -0.02 11.35
C ILE A 95 -0.18 -0.08 10.37
N GLN A 96 -0.01 -0.80 9.26
CA GLN A 96 -0.96 -0.75 8.15
C GLN A 96 -2.33 -1.32 8.52
N SER A 97 -2.40 -2.39 9.33
CA SER A 97 -3.66 -2.99 9.78
C SER A 97 -4.52 -2.02 10.61
N GLU A 98 -3.91 -1.09 11.32
CA GLU A 98 -4.61 -0.06 12.12
C GLU A 98 -5.27 1.03 11.25
N ARG A 99 -4.98 1.06 9.94
CA ARG A 99 -5.50 2.05 8.98
C ARG A 99 -6.75 1.58 8.22
N ARG A 100 -7.33 0.44 8.58
CA ARG A 100 -8.46 -0.18 7.83
C ARG A 100 -9.65 0.75 7.66
N GLU A 101 -10.04 1.46 8.71
CA GLU A 101 -11.16 2.41 8.64
C GLU A 101 -10.86 3.56 7.67
N LEU A 102 -9.64 4.09 7.71
CA LEU A 102 -9.18 5.12 6.80
C LEU A 102 -9.25 4.66 5.34
N PHE A 103 -8.78 3.44 5.05
CA PHE A 103 -8.86 2.86 3.71
C PHE A 103 -10.30 2.65 3.27
N GLY A 104 -11.17 2.14 4.13
CA GLY A 104 -12.59 1.97 3.85
C GLY A 104 -13.26 3.29 3.44
N LYS A 105 -12.95 4.37 4.16
CA LYS A 105 -13.44 5.72 3.84
C LYS A 105 -13.01 6.18 2.45
N TYR A 106 -11.72 6.08 2.14
CA TYR A 106 -11.19 6.52 0.84
C TYR A 106 -11.58 5.60 -0.31
N ALA A 107 -11.71 4.30 -0.09
CA ALA A 107 -12.20 3.37 -1.10
C ALA A 107 -13.65 3.72 -1.52
N LYS A 108 -14.52 4.03 -0.55
CA LYS A 108 -15.89 4.49 -0.82
C LYS A 108 -15.91 5.83 -1.57
N LEU A 109 -15.09 6.78 -1.14
CA LEU A 109 -14.94 8.07 -1.84
C LEU A 109 -14.45 7.89 -3.28
N LEU A 110 -13.56 6.93 -3.52
CA LEU A 110 -13.08 6.61 -4.86
C LEU A 110 -14.20 6.04 -5.75
N CYS A 111 -15.11 5.24 -5.19
CA CYS A 111 -16.33 4.81 -5.90
C CYS A 111 -17.22 6.00 -6.26
N GLU A 112 -17.39 6.96 -5.36
CA GLU A 112 -18.19 8.18 -5.61
C GLU A 112 -17.59 9.06 -6.71
N LYS A 113 -16.26 9.10 -6.81
CA LYS A 113 -15.52 9.79 -7.86
C LYS A 113 -15.40 9.01 -9.17
N GLY A 114 -15.94 7.79 -9.24
CA GLY A 114 -15.89 6.95 -10.44
C GLY A 114 -14.55 6.26 -10.70
N GLY A 115 -13.57 6.37 -9.79
CA GLY A 115 -12.27 5.70 -9.88
C GLY A 115 -12.26 4.25 -9.39
N ALA A 116 -13.36 3.81 -8.74
CA ALA A 116 -13.58 2.44 -8.31
C ALA A 116 -15.05 2.06 -8.44
N TYR A 117 -15.39 0.80 -8.18
CA TYR A 117 -16.75 0.29 -8.21
C TYR A 117 -16.93 -0.86 -7.21
N TYR A 118 -18.18 -1.06 -6.76
CA TYR A 118 -18.56 -2.19 -5.94
C TYR A 118 -18.73 -3.43 -6.81
N CYS A 119 -18.06 -4.51 -6.48
CA CYS A 119 -18.15 -5.78 -7.18
C CYS A 119 -18.78 -6.84 -6.26
N PHE A 120 -19.85 -7.44 -6.70
CA PHE A 120 -20.62 -8.47 -6.00
C PHE A 120 -20.39 -9.87 -6.61
N CYS A 121 -19.45 -10.00 -7.56
CA CYS A 121 -19.13 -11.30 -8.14
C CYS A 121 -18.50 -12.19 -7.06
N GLN A 122 -19.03 -13.39 -6.92
CA GLN A 122 -18.40 -14.43 -6.12
C GLN A 122 -17.20 -14.98 -6.91
N LYS A 123 -16.10 -15.29 -6.21
CA LYS A 123 -15.03 -16.09 -6.81
C LYS A 123 -15.62 -17.49 -7.04
N SER A 124 -15.70 -17.92 -8.29
CA SER A 124 -15.88 -19.33 -8.59
C SER A 124 -14.52 -20.03 -8.48
N ASP A 125 -14.47 -21.22 -7.92
CA ASP A 125 -13.24 -22.03 -7.84
C ASP A 125 -12.65 -22.34 -9.23
N GLU A 126 -13.46 -22.16 -10.28
CA GLU A 126 -13.06 -22.29 -11.70
C GLU A 126 -12.14 -21.15 -12.17
N ASP A 127 -12.16 -19.97 -11.53
CA ASP A 127 -11.30 -18.84 -11.90
C ASP A 127 -9.81 -19.05 -11.52
N GLU A 128 -9.52 -19.98 -10.60
CA GLU A 128 -8.15 -20.26 -10.14
C GLU A 128 -7.49 -21.47 -10.85
N SER A 129 -8.27 -22.37 -11.49
CA SER A 129 -7.78 -23.70 -11.89
C SER A 129 -7.25 -23.83 -13.32
N GLU A 130 -7.41 -22.88 -14.23
CA GLU A 130 -7.14 -23.08 -15.67
C GLU A 130 -6.34 -21.97 -16.36
N ALA A 131 -5.56 -21.17 -15.67
CA ALA A 131 -4.61 -20.27 -16.32
C ALA A 131 -3.30 -21.02 -16.60
N ALA A 132 -2.87 -21.05 -17.86
CA ALA A 132 -1.54 -21.53 -18.21
C ALA A 132 -0.46 -20.68 -17.51
N PRO A 133 0.71 -21.23 -17.15
CA PRO A 133 1.77 -20.46 -16.51
C PRO A 133 2.14 -19.22 -17.33
N GLY A 134 1.84 -18.03 -16.78
CA GLY A 134 2.11 -16.74 -17.44
C GLY A 134 0.90 -16.06 -18.09
N GLU A 135 -0.28 -16.66 -18.07
CA GLU A 135 -1.50 -16.05 -18.59
C GLU A 135 -2.30 -15.37 -17.47
N ILE A 136 -2.45 -14.03 -17.55
CA ILE A 136 -3.30 -13.28 -16.63
C ILE A 136 -4.72 -13.26 -17.20
N LYS A 137 -5.60 -14.11 -16.68
CA LYS A 137 -7.04 -14.04 -17.02
C LYS A 137 -7.59 -12.70 -16.58
N LYS A 138 -8.10 -11.92 -17.51
CA LYS A 138 -8.81 -10.68 -17.23
C LYS A 138 -10.22 -11.03 -16.73
N HIS A 139 -10.50 -10.76 -15.46
CA HIS A 139 -11.85 -10.87 -14.94
C HIS A 139 -12.75 -9.83 -15.61
N VAL A 140 -13.70 -10.28 -16.42
CA VAL A 140 -14.73 -9.42 -16.99
C VAL A 140 -15.83 -9.26 -15.93
N CYS A 141 -15.77 -8.16 -15.19
CA CYS A 141 -16.68 -7.91 -14.08
C CYS A 141 -17.96 -7.23 -14.56
N ALA A 142 -19.08 -7.94 -14.52
CA ALA A 142 -20.40 -7.39 -14.85
C ALA A 142 -20.80 -6.19 -13.96
N CYS A 143 -20.22 -6.08 -12.75
CA CYS A 143 -20.50 -4.97 -11.84
C CYS A 143 -19.75 -3.68 -12.21
N ARG A 144 -18.82 -3.72 -13.17
CA ARG A 144 -18.00 -2.56 -13.52
C ARG A 144 -18.85 -1.36 -13.92
N ASP A 145 -19.93 -1.60 -14.67
CA ASP A 145 -20.81 -0.57 -15.23
C ASP A 145 -22.13 -0.44 -14.47
N LEU A 146 -22.26 -1.10 -13.32
CA LEU A 146 -23.41 -0.99 -12.44
C LEU A 146 -23.55 0.46 -11.93
N PRO A 147 -24.72 1.10 -12.04
CA PRO A 147 -24.96 2.43 -11.49
C PRO A 147 -24.68 2.50 -10.00
N LEU A 148 -23.98 3.54 -9.55
CA LEU A 148 -23.57 3.69 -8.14
C LEU A 148 -24.76 3.63 -7.18
N ALA A 149 -25.92 4.20 -7.57
CA ALA A 149 -27.13 4.19 -6.75
C ALA A 149 -27.68 2.77 -6.54
N GLU A 150 -27.60 1.92 -7.55
CA GLU A 150 -27.98 0.50 -7.44
C GLU A 150 -26.98 -0.29 -6.62
N ALA A 151 -25.69 -0.06 -6.83
CA ALA A 151 -24.66 -0.68 -6.03
C ALA A 151 -24.80 -0.34 -4.53
N LYS A 152 -25.10 0.91 -4.19
CA LYS A 152 -25.33 1.34 -2.80
C LYS A 152 -26.53 0.63 -2.18
N LYS A 153 -27.63 0.43 -2.90
CA LYS A 153 -28.80 -0.33 -2.41
C LYS A 153 -28.44 -1.78 -2.05
N ARG A 154 -27.61 -2.42 -2.88
CA ARG A 154 -27.16 -3.80 -2.63
C ARG A 154 -26.24 -3.88 -1.40
N VAL A 155 -25.37 -2.88 -1.23
CA VAL A 155 -24.51 -2.74 -0.01
C VAL A 155 -25.38 -2.57 1.23
N GLU A 156 -26.40 -1.70 1.19
CA GLU A 156 -27.34 -1.45 2.28
C GLU A 156 -28.17 -2.70 2.61
N ALA A 157 -28.46 -3.53 1.61
CA ALA A 157 -29.14 -4.82 1.79
C ALA A 157 -28.21 -5.89 2.41
N GLY A 158 -26.94 -5.57 2.67
CA GLY A 158 -25.98 -6.49 3.30
C GLY A 158 -25.35 -7.50 2.35
N GLU A 159 -25.44 -7.29 1.03
CA GLU A 159 -24.83 -8.18 0.06
C GLU A 159 -23.30 -8.11 0.15
N PRO A 160 -22.59 -9.25 0.20
CA PRO A 160 -21.13 -9.25 0.25
C PRO A 160 -20.52 -8.60 -0.99
N PHE A 161 -19.54 -7.76 -0.79
CA PHE A 161 -18.87 -7.07 -1.90
C PHE A 161 -17.38 -6.85 -1.65
N VAL A 162 -16.66 -6.59 -2.75
CA VAL A 162 -15.32 -6.00 -2.74
C VAL A 162 -15.33 -4.70 -3.53
N ILE A 163 -14.41 -3.80 -3.22
CA ILE A 163 -14.20 -2.58 -4.02
C ILE A 163 -13.04 -2.85 -4.97
N ARG A 164 -13.29 -2.67 -6.27
CA ARG A 164 -12.28 -2.82 -7.33
C ARG A 164 -11.96 -1.46 -7.94
N GLN A 165 -10.67 -1.20 -8.14
CA GLN A 165 -10.22 -0.02 -8.85
C GLN A 165 -10.61 -0.10 -10.34
N ARG A 166 -11.05 1.01 -10.90
CA ARG A 166 -11.36 1.13 -12.32
C ARG A 166 -10.08 1.49 -13.07
N ILE A 167 -9.38 0.47 -13.55
CA ILE A 167 -8.16 0.65 -14.34
C ILE A 167 -8.54 1.09 -15.75
N PRO A 168 -7.97 2.18 -16.31
CA PRO A 168 -8.15 2.57 -17.71
C PRO A 168 -7.70 1.43 -18.65
N HIS A 169 -8.33 1.35 -19.81
CA HIS A 169 -7.98 0.38 -20.87
C HIS A 169 -6.78 0.89 -21.66
#